data_4fd3377f06322442848d217151481952
#
_entry.id   4fd3377f06322442848d217151481952
#
_cell.length_a   1.000
_cell.length_b   1.000
_cell.length_c   1.000
_cell.angle_alpha   90.00
_cell.angle_beta   90.00
_cell.angle_gamma   90.00
#
_symmetry.space_group_name_H-M   'P 1'
#
loop_
_entity.id
_entity.type
_entity.pdbx_description
1 polymer ?
#
loop_
_entity_poly.entity_id
_entity_poly.type
_entity_poly.pdbx_seq_one_letter_code
_entity_poly.pdbx_strand_id
1 'polypeptide(L)'
;NGGFPIDWTEKGDSIRNAVIKENLEIEKKNREAMMHNRSLKDMSEKDRKKKGMEEKEILPYKTEPALFYKQMVEAGILGIIQASEVPITTLYDRKNIDKLSFDNLPAIPDIKLDKQQYAIIENMVDRREYFQLEFDIRNHFRMGPVKYHNVIGVMRGTEYPDEYVLAGGHLDAYDVATGGVDCGNGVSVVMEAARMIAEAGGKPKRTILFCLWAGEEFGLLGSKYFVENETVPLEKISNYFNRDGGPLVPTSITVPPAMYDDFVKVCAPLAEAHPDYPFTVNKRQGEPGARPAKAGGSDHAHFAMNGVPTLSFRLTDHKGYNFSYMEIWHTERDTYNKSIPEYQDHSSTCTAVALYGLANLDHVLDRTGLYKE
;
A
#
# COMPACT_ATOMS: atom_id res chain seq x y z
N ASN A 1 -11.30 0.56 -12.69
CA ASN A 1 -12.68 0.27 -13.06
C ASN A 1 -13.38 1.55 -13.45
N GLY A 2 -13.10 2.08 -14.61
CA GLY A 2 -13.89 3.16 -15.16
C GLY A 2 -15.27 2.63 -15.50
N GLY A 3 -16.13 2.54 -14.52
CA GLY A 3 -17.53 2.34 -14.78
C GLY A 3 -18.00 3.58 -15.48
N PHE A 4 -18.40 3.52 -16.67
CA PHE A 4 -19.20 4.49 -17.29
C PHE A 4 -19.54 4.07 -18.65
N PRO A 5 -20.46 4.43 -19.06
CA PRO A 5 -21.60 5.17 -18.95
C PRO A 5 -22.59 4.81 -19.90
N ILE A 6 -23.30 5.28 -19.76
CA ILE A 6 -24.66 5.11 -19.89
C ILE A 6 -25.09 5.89 -21.12
N ASP A 7 -25.18 5.21 -22.19
CA ASP A 7 -26.17 5.55 -23.17
C ASP A 7 -27.50 4.95 -22.67
N TRP A 8 -28.44 5.76 -22.29
CA TRP A 8 -29.75 5.38 -21.76
C TRP A 8 -30.68 4.73 -22.81
N THR A 9 -30.16 4.52 -24.02
CA THR A 9 -30.89 3.88 -25.11
C THR A 9 -30.53 2.39 -25.17
N GLU A 10 -31.41 1.58 -25.75
CA GLU A 10 -31.13 0.16 -26.07
C GLU A 10 -29.83 0.00 -26.87
N LYS A 11 -29.51 0.99 -27.71
CA LYS A 11 -28.27 0.99 -28.47
C LYS A 11 -27.04 1.18 -27.57
N GLY A 12 -27.13 2.04 -26.56
CA GLY A 12 -26.07 2.27 -25.60
C GLY A 12 -25.81 1.04 -24.73
N ASP A 13 -26.84 0.37 -24.28
CA ASP A 13 -26.69 -0.88 -23.55
C ASP A 13 -26.02 -1.97 -24.40
N SER A 14 -26.37 -2.05 -25.69
CA SER A 14 -25.70 -2.95 -26.61
C SER A 14 -24.23 -2.65 -26.78
N ILE A 15 -23.87 -1.38 -26.94
CA ILE A 15 -22.48 -0.91 -27.07
C ILE A 15 -21.72 -1.19 -25.76
N ARG A 16 -22.29 -0.82 -24.61
CA ARG A 16 -21.70 -1.07 -23.29
C ARG A 16 -21.42 -2.54 -23.08
N ASN A 17 -22.39 -3.41 -23.32
CA ASN A 17 -22.23 -4.84 -23.16
C ASN A 17 -21.19 -5.43 -24.13
N ALA A 18 -21.11 -4.92 -25.34
CA ALA A 18 -20.07 -5.28 -26.30
C ALA A 18 -18.67 -4.91 -25.79
N VAL A 19 -18.50 -3.69 -25.28
CA VAL A 19 -17.22 -3.21 -24.74
C VAL A 19 -16.86 -3.97 -23.46
N ILE A 20 -17.81 -4.24 -22.56
CA ILE A 20 -17.57 -5.07 -21.36
C ILE A 20 -17.08 -6.45 -21.78
N LYS A 21 -17.77 -7.09 -22.71
CA LYS A 21 -17.38 -8.41 -23.22
C LYS A 21 -15.98 -8.38 -23.84
N GLU A 22 -15.67 -7.38 -24.64
CA GLU A 22 -14.35 -7.22 -25.24
C GLU A 22 -13.27 -6.97 -24.19
N ASN A 23 -13.55 -6.16 -23.18
CA ASN A 23 -12.61 -5.91 -22.08
C ASN A 23 -12.36 -7.16 -21.21
N LEU A 24 -13.34 -8.02 -21.02
CA LEU A 24 -13.17 -9.31 -20.36
C LEU A 24 -12.23 -10.24 -21.15
N GLU A 25 -12.36 -10.25 -22.48
CA GLU A 25 -11.45 -10.99 -23.35
C GLU A 25 -10.02 -10.39 -23.33
N ILE A 26 -9.91 -9.08 -23.32
CA ILE A 26 -8.64 -8.38 -23.18
C ILE A 26 -8.00 -8.73 -21.81
N GLU A 27 -8.77 -8.70 -20.73
CA GLU A 27 -8.28 -9.07 -19.40
C GLU A 27 -7.73 -10.50 -19.37
N LYS A 28 -8.46 -11.44 -19.96
CA LYS A 28 -7.99 -12.82 -20.06
C LYS A 28 -6.66 -12.92 -20.82
N LYS A 29 -6.57 -12.28 -21.99
CA LYS A 29 -5.34 -12.24 -22.79
C LYS A 29 -4.19 -11.58 -22.04
N ASN A 30 -4.45 -10.47 -21.36
CA ASN A 30 -3.46 -9.78 -20.56
C ASN A 30 -2.96 -10.63 -19.40
N ARG A 31 -3.84 -11.36 -18.73
CA ARG A 31 -3.46 -12.31 -17.68
C ARG A 31 -2.53 -13.40 -18.21
N GLU A 32 -2.86 -13.98 -19.35
CA GLU A 32 -2.00 -14.96 -20.02
C GLU A 32 -0.66 -14.36 -20.46
N ALA A 33 -0.68 -13.14 -21.02
CA ALA A 33 0.51 -12.41 -21.41
C ALA A 33 1.40 -12.09 -20.21
N MET A 34 0.84 -11.61 -19.11
CA MET A 34 1.57 -11.33 -17.88
C MET A 34 2.21 -12.59 -17.29
N MET A 35 1.46 -13.71 -17.25
CA MET A 35 2.02 -14.99 -16.78
C MET A 35 3.16 -15.45 -17.68
N HIS A 36 2.99 -15.35 -19.00
CA HIS A 36 4.03 -15.68 -19.97
C HIS A 36 5.27 -14.79 -19.79
N ASN A 37 5.09 -13.48 -19.75
CA ASN A 37 6.16 -12.51 -19.57
C ASN A 37 6.89 -12.70 -18.24
N ARG A 38 6.15 -13.06 -17.18
CA ARG A 38 6.74 -13.40 -15.89
C ARG A 38 7.62 -14.66 -16.01
N SER A 39 7.15 -15.69 -16.71
CA SER A 39 7.94 -16.91 -16.90
C SER A 39 9.21 -16.67 -17.73
N LEU A 40 9.21 -15.67 -18.62
CA LEU A 40 10.41 -15.30 -19.39
C LEU A 40 11.45 -14.59 -18.52
N LYS A 41 11.05 -13.89 -17.46
CA LYS A 41 12.01 -13.24 -16.56
C LYS A 41 12.91 -14.22 -15.84
N ASP A 42 12.41 -15.44 -15.62
CA ASP A 42 13.16 -16.52 -14.97
C ASP A 42 14.08 -17.29 -15.93
N MET A 43 14.10 -16.91 -17.22
CA MET A 43 14.93 -17.56 -18.26
C MET A 43 16.11 -16.68 -18.69
N SER A 44 17.25 -17.32 -18.97
CA SER A 44 18.39 -16.60 -19.55
C SER A 44 18.06 -16.07 -20.97
N GLU A 45 18.68 -14.95 -21.36
CA GLU A 45 18.49 -14.38 -22.70
C GLU A 45 18.84 -15.37 -23.82
N LYS A 46 19.88 -16.18 -23.58
CA LYS A 46 20.30 -17.23 -24.51
C LYS A 46 19.23 -18.29 -24.73
N ASP A 47 18.56 -18.70 -23.66
CA ASP A 47 17.49 -19.71 -23.73
C ASP A 47 16.22 -19.13 -24.37
N ARG A 48 15.89 -17.85 -24.12
CA ARG A 48 14.77 -17.17 -24.79
C ARG A 48 15.00 -17.15 -26.31
N LYS A 49 16.16 -16.69 -26.76
CA LYS A 49 16.52 -16.66 -28.19
C LYS A 49 16.51 -18.05 -28.83
N LYS A 50 17.05 -19.07 -28.13
CA LYS A 50 17.07 -20.46 -28.62
C LYS A 50 15.65 -21.03 -28.79
N LYS A 51 14.72 -20.64 -27.95
CA LYS A 51 13.31 -21.09 -27.98
C LYS A 51 12.39 -20.18 -28.79
N GLY A 52 12.88 -19.07 -29.33
CA GLY A 52 12.07 -18.09 -30.07
C GLY A 52 10.94 -17.47 -29.20
N MET A 53 11.20 -17.33 -27.91
CA MET A 53 10.18 -16.81 -26.97
C MET A 53 10.37 -15.30 -26.78
N GLU A 54 9.37 -14.53 -27.15
CA GLU A 54 9.32 -13.07 -27.00
C GLU A 54 8.25 -12.66 -25.97
N GLU A 55 8.39 -11.46 -25.42
CA GLU A 55 7.37 -10.90 -24.53
C GLU A 55 6.08 -10.66 -25.32
N LYS A 56 4.98 -11.03 -24.72
CA LYS A 56 3.64 -10.76 -25.25
C LYS A 56 3.22 -9.34 -24.90
N GLU A 57 2.60 -8.67 -25.85
CA GLU A 57 2.03 -7.35 -25.64
C GLU A 57 0.89 -7.39 -24.63
N ILE A 58 0.83 -6.35 -23.79
CA ILE A 58 -0.31 -6.08 -22.90
C ILE A 58 -1.26 -5.14 -23.63
N LEU A 59 -2.42 -5.64 -23.95
CA LEU A 59 -3.43 -4.93 -24.72
C LEU A 59 -4.10 -3.83 -23.86
N PRO A 60 -4.32 -2.64 -24.40
CA PRO A 60 -5.09 -1.60 -23.72
C PRO A 60 -6.58 -2.01 -23.65
N TYR A 61 -7.22 -1.64 -22.54
CA TYR A 61 -8.67 -1.78 -22.43
C TYR A 61 -9.39 -0.79 -23.34
N LYS A 62 -10.57 -1.19 -23.81
CA LYS A 62 -11.45 -0.30 -24.53
C LYS A 62 -11.99 0.78 -23.59
N THR A 63 -11.98 2.01 -24.05
CA THR A 63 -12.36 3.20 -23.28
C THR A 63 -13.61 3.90 -23.83
N GLU A 64 -14.20 3.39 -24.88
CA GLU A 64 -15.38 3.96 -25.51
C GLU A 64 -16.52 4.25 -24.51
N PRO A 65 -16.78 3.40 -23.50
CA PRO A 65 -17.75 3.74 -22.48
C PRO A 65 -17.50 5.08 -21.79
N ALA A 66 -16.25 5.47 -21.58
CA ALA A 66 -15.91 6.74 -20.94
C ALA A 66 -16.27 7.98 -21.79
N LEU A 67 -16.46 7.83 -23.08
CA LEU A 67 -16.85 8.94 -23.96
C LEU A 67 -18.26 9.44 -23.65
N PHE A 68 -19.13 8.57 -23.15
CA PHE A 68 -20.50 8.94 -22.84
C PHE A 68 -20.65 9.84 -21.62
N TYR A 69 -19.69 9.81 -20.69
CA TYR A 69 -19.72 10.69 -19.51
C TYR A 69 -19.89 12.16 -19.91
N LYS A 70 -19.10 12.63 -20.86
CA LYS A 70 -19.20 14.00 -21.35
C LYS A 70 -20.56 14.28 -22.02
N GLN A 71 -21.04 13.36 -22.80
CA GLN A 71 -22.36 13.49 -23.47
C GLN A 71 -23.49 13.51 -22.45
N MET A 72 -23.40 12.71 -21.36
CA MET A 72 -24.40 12.73 -20.32
C MET A 72 -24.39 14.03 -19.52
N VAL A 73 -23.21 14.54 -19.20
CA VAL A 73 -23.06 15.85 -18.55
C VAL A 73 -23.66 16.95 -19.45
N GLU A 74 -23.35 16.93 -20.75
CA GLU A 74 -23.91 17.86 -21.74
C GLU A 74 -25.42 17.70 -21.87
N ALA A 75 -25.96 16.51 -21.70
CA ALA A 75 -27.40 16.23 -21.68
C ALA A 75 -28.09 16.66 -20.39
N GLY A 76 -27.34 17.11 -19.39
CA GLY A 76 -27.87 17.68 -18.15
C GLY A 76 -28.19 16.69 -17.05
N ILE A 77 -27.47 15.56 -16.96
CA ILE A 77 -27.61 14.67 -15.80
C ILE A 77 -27.17 15.40 -14.51
N LEU A 78 -27.82 15.06 -13.40
CA LEU A 78 -27.53 15.70 -12.11
C LEU A 78 -26.33 15.07 -11.38
N GLY A 79 -26.04 13.82 -11.65
CA GLY A 79 -24.96 13.08 -11.01
C GLY A 79 -24.92 11.62 -11.43
N ILE A 80 -23.94 10.88 -10.91
CA ILE A 80 -23.76 9.45 -11.16
C ILE A 80 -23.77 8.72 -9.82
N ILE A 81 -24.43 7.58 -9.78
CA ILE A 81 -24.42 6.67 -8.62
C ILE A 81 -23.81 5.35 -9.07
N GLN A 82 -22.80 4.90 -8.34
CA GLN A 82 -22.09 3.66 -8.59
C GLN A 82 -22.32 2.67 -7.45
N ALA A 83 -22.26 1.37 -7.77
CA ALA A 83 -22.20 0.33 -6.76
C ALA A 83 -20.79 0.13 -6.22
N SER A 84 -20.68 -0.18 -4.93
CA SER A 84 -19.47 -0.71 -4.31
C SER A 84 -19.77 -2.07 -3.70
N GLU A 85 -18.77 -2.95 -3.64
CA GLU A 85 -18.91 -4.23 -2.95
C GLU A 85 -18.60 -4.11 -1.45
N VAL A 86 -18.02 -3.02 -1.06
CA VAL A 86 -17.72 -2.67 0.34
C VAL A 86 -18.42 -1.37 0.69
N PRO A 87 -18.57 -1.05 1.97
CA PRO A 87 -19.12 0.23 2.39
C PRO A 87 -18.34 1.37 1.78
N ILE A 88 -18.97 2.51 1.80
CA ILE A 88 -18.54 3.70 1.10
C ILE A 88 -17.04 3.96 1.30
N THR A 89 -16.34 3.86 0.20
CA THR A 89 -14.98 4.37 0.13
C THR A 89 -15.02 5.78 -0.42
N THR A 90 -14.11 6.61 0.02
CA THR A 90 -13.84 7.83 -0.71
C THR A 90 -13.29 7.46 -2.07
N LEU A 91 -13.97 7.93 -3.08
CA LEU A 91 -13.57 7.70 -4.45
C LEU A 91 -12.97 8.96 -4.99
N TYR A 92 -11.68 8.93 -5.20
CA TYR A 92 -11.06 9.84 -6.13
C TYR A 92 -10.32 9.03 -7.20
N ASP A 93 -10.24 9.58 -8.38
CA ASP A 93 -9.43 9.01 -9.45
C ASP A 93 -7.96 9.33 -9.19
N ARG A 94 -7.24 8.40 -8.57
CA ARG A 94 -5.80 8.56 -8.30
C ARG A 94 -4.98 8.88 -9.56
N LYS A 95 -5.45 8.47 -10.72
CA LYS A 95 -4.73 8.70 -11.97
C LYS A 95 -4.75 10.15 -12.40
N ASN A 96 -5.73 10.92 -11.93
CA ASN A 96 -5.95 12.29 -12.33
C ASN A 96 -5.78 13.29 -11.19
N ILE A 97 -5.43 12.84 -9.98
CA ILE A 97 -5.30 13.73 -8.82
C ILE A 97 -4.30 14.88 -9.08
N ASP A 98 -3.20 14.60 -9.76
CA ASP A 98 -2.20 15.59 -10.12
C ASP A 98 -2.71 16.63 -11.13
N LYS A 99 -3.83 16.35 -11.78
CA LYS A 99 -4.45 17.19 -12.78
C LYS A 99 -5.67 17.94 -12.27
N LEU A 100 -6.12 17.61 -11.05
CA LEU A 100 -7.24 18.30 -10.45
C LEU A 100 -6.83 19.72 -10.06
N SER A 101 -7.64 20.66 -10.46
CA SER A 101 -7.55 22.06 -10.06
C SER A 101 -8.97 22.60 -9.87
N PHE A 102 -9.09 23.79 -9.29
CA PHE A 102 -10.41 24.42 -9.16
C PHE A 102 -11.06 24.72 -10.50
N ASP A 103 -10.25 24.82 -11.56
CA ASP A 103 -10.75 25.08 -12.92
C ASP A 103 -11.22 23.81 -13.63
N ASN A 104 -10.87 22.63 -13.13
CA ASN A 104 -11.19 21.34 -13.76
C ASN A 104 -11.80 20.31 -12.79
N LEU A 105 -12.46 20.75 -11.75
CA LEU A 105 -13.23 19.87 -10.88
C LEU A 105 -14.34 19.14 -11.68
N PRO A 106 -14.70 17.90 -11.25
CA PRO A 106 -15.83 17.20 -11.85
C PRO A 106 -17.08 18.06 -11.83
N ALA A 107 -17.75 18.11 -12.99
CA ALA A 107 -18.91 18.99 -13.17
C ALA A 107 -20.17 18.52 -12.44
N ILE A 108 -20.23 17.25 -12.08
CA ILE A 108 -21.38 16.62 -11.44
C ILE A 108 -20.93 15.72 -10.28
N PRO A 109 -21.78 15.49 -9.28
CA PRO A 109 -21.53 14.54 -8.23
C PRO A 109 -21.36 13.11 -8.77
N ASP A 110 -20.38 12.41 -8.24
CA ASP A 110 -20.19 10.97 -8.44
C ASP A 110 -20.23 10.31 -7.06
N ILE A 111 -21.25 9.48 -6.85
CA ILE A 111 -21.57 8.91 -5.54
C ILE A 111 -21.45 7.40 -5.61
N LYS A 112 -20.81 6.83 -4.63
CA LYS A 112 -20.71 5.38 -4.48
C LYS A 112 -21.57 4.93 -3.30
N LEU A 113 -22.45 3.98 -3.57
CA LEU A 113 -23.24 3.31 -2.56
C LEU A 113 -22.72 1.89 -2.34
N ASP A 114 -22.94 1.36 -1.14
CA ASP A 114 -22.73 -0.05 -0.94
C ASP A 114 -23.66 -0.90 -1.84
N LYS A 115 -23.29 -2.15 -2.04
CA LYS A 115 -24.01 -3.05 -2.94
C LYS A 115 -25.49 -3.20 -2.60
N GLN A 116 -25.84 -3.20 -1.30
CA GLN A 116 -27.23 -3.42 -0.88
C GLN A 116 -28.07 -2.16 -1.12
N GLN A 117 -27.54 -0.99 -0.77
CA GLN A 117 -28.21 0.29 -1.03
C GLN A 117 -28.38 0.50 -2.55
N TYR A 118 -27.37 0.21 -3.33
CA TYR A 118 -27.46 0.32 -4.79
C TYR A 118 -28.51 -0.63 -5.36
N ALA A 119 -28.56 -1.88 -4.91
CA ALA A 119 -29.52 -2.87 -5.37
C ALA A 119 -30.99 -2.46 -5.10
N ILE A 120 -31.25 -1.70 -4.03
CA ILE A 120 -32.60 -1.15 -3.77
C ILE A 120 -33.01 -0.23 -4.91
N ILE A 121 -32.12 0.72 -5.27
CA ILE A 121 -32.37 1.68 -6.35
C ILE A 121 -32.52 0.96 -7.69
N GLU A 122 -31.61 0.03 -8.01
CA GLU A 122 -31.62 -0.76 -9.22
C GLU A 122 -32.94 -1.52 -9.38
N ASN A 123 -33.41 -2.19 -8.33
CA ASN A 123 -34.70 -2.90 -8.33
C ASN A 123 -35.89 -1.97 -8.59
N MET A 124 -35.88 -0.74 -8.03
CA MET A 124 -36.95 0.23 -8.28
C MET A 124 -36.92 0.71 -9.73
N VAL A 125 -35.75 0.94 -10.29
CA VAL A 125 -35.58 1.28 -11.71
C VAL A 125 -36.10 0.17 -12.62
N ASP A 126 -35.70 -1.08 -12.36
CA ASP A 126 -36.12 -2.25 -13.17
C ASP A 126 -37.64 -2.46 -13.15
N ARG A 127 -38.27 -2.20 -11.99
CA ARG A 127 -39.73 -2.28 -11.85
C ARG A 127 -40.47 -1.04 -12.38
N ARG A 128 -39.73 -0.03 -12.85
CA ARG A 128 -40.26 1.26 -13.28
C ARG A 128 -41.10 1.94 -12.19
N GLU A 129 -40.69 1.77 -10.95
CA GLU A 129 -41.33 2.41 -9.80
C GLU A 129 -40.92 3.89 -9.74
N TYR A 130 -41.84 4.76 -9.35
CA TYR A 130 -41.50 6.17 -9.09
C TYR A 130 -40.80 6.27 -7.74
N PHE A 131 -39.64 6.92 -7.72
CA PHE A 131 -38.90 7.25 -6.50
C PHE A 131 -38.22 8.60 -6.63
N GLN A 132 -37.83 9.17 -5.51
CA GLN A 132 -37.03 10.38 -5.44
C GLN A 132 -35.80 10.10 -4.58
N LEU A 133 -34.68 10.70 -4.94
CA LEU A 133 -33.46 10.68 -4.18
C LEU A 133 -33.17 12.13 -3.74
N GLU A 134 -32.82 12.28 -2.47
CA GLU A 134 -32.36 13.55 -1.93
C GLU A 134 -30.86 13.44 -1.63
N PHE A 135 -30.09 14.41 -2.08
CA PHE A 135 -28.67 14.49 -1.86
C PHE A 135 -28.34 15.79 -1.13
N ASP A 136 -27.55 15.66 -0.06
CA ASP A 136 -26.97 16.78 0.65
C ASP A 136 -25.44 16.65 0.60
N ILE A 137 -24.83 17.29 -0.40
CA ILE A 137 -23.39 17.25 -0.66
C ILE A 137 -22.83 18.63 -0.38
N ARG A 138 -22.07 18.77 0.71
CA ARG A 138 -21.52 20.05 1.18
C ARG A 138 -20.00 20.01 1.23
N ASN A 139 -19.37 19.64 0.13
CA ASN A 139 -17.92 19.64 0.02
C ASN A 139 -17.38 21.07 0.02
N HIS A 140 -16.39 21.33 0.85
CA HIS A 140 -15.68 22.60 0.90
C HIS A 140 -14.26 22.40 0.42
N PHE A 141 -13.90 23.11 -0.63
CA PHE A 141 -12.54 23.10 -1.17
C PHE A 141 -11.75 24.29 -0.65
N ARG A 142 -10.58 24.02 -0.12
CA ARG A 142 -9.62 25.06 0.28
C ARG A 142 -8.36 24.93 -0.56
N MET A 143 -8.02 26.01 -1.27
CA MET A 143 -6.75 26.05 -2.01
C MET A 143 -5.57 25.97 -1.05
N GLY A 144 -4.60 25.12 -1.44
CA GLY A 144 -3.31 25.05 -0.78
C GLY A 144 -2.38 26.24 -1.08
N PRO A 145 -1.12 26.14 -0.74
CA PRO A 145 -0.49 24.96 -0.18
C PRO A 145 -0.86 24.69 1.28
N VAL A 146 -1.04 23.42 1.62
CA VAL A 146 -1.20 22.98 3.01
C VAL A 146 0.14 22.41 3.48
N LYS A 147 0.66 22.94 4.59
CA LYS A 147 1.88 22.39 5.19
C LYS A 147 1.55 21.15 6.01
N TYR A 148 2.32 20.12 5.84
CA TYR A 148 2.31 18.90 6.66
C TYR A 148 3.72 18.57 7.10
N HIS A 149 3.85 17.74 8.12
CA HIS A 149 5.13 17.46 8.75
C HIS A 149 5.26 15.98 9.08
N ASN A 150 6.41 15.40 8.72
CA ASN A 150 6.82 14.13 9.29
C ASN A 150 7.19 14.33 10.75
N VAL A 151 6.95 13.32 11.59
CA VAL A 151 7.47 13.26 12.96
C VAL A 151 8.54 12.17 13.01
N ILE A 152 9.75 12.54 13.40
CA ILE A 152 10.87 11.59 13.44
C ILE A 152 11.48 11.59 14.85
N GLY A 153 11.29 10.47 15.55
CA GLY A 153 11.99 10.18 16.80
C GLY A 153 13.41 9.68 16.49
N VAL A 154 14.39 10.15 17.25
CA VAL A 154 15.81 9.82 17.05
C VAL A 154 16.41 9.23 18.31
N MET A 155 16.91 8.00 18.23
CA MET A 155 17.77 7.42 19.23
C MET A 155 19.18 7.33 18.68
N ARG A 156 20.02 8.29 19.09
CA ARG A 156 21.36 8.47 18.51
C ARG A 156 22.29 7.32 18.84
N GLY A 157 23.00 6.85 17.82
CA GLY A 157 24.01 5.81 17.94
C GLY A 157 25.24 6.26 18.75
N THR A 158 25.81 5.32 19.49
CA THR A 158 26.97 5.57 20.38
C THR A 158 28.32 5.38 19.69
N GLU A 159 28.36 4.52 18.65
CA GLU A 159 29.61 4.17 17.93
C GLU A 159 29.55 4.65 16.46
N TYR A 160 28.40 4.44 15.82
CA TYR A 160 28.16 4.80 14.40
C TYR A 160 26.97 5.73 14.27
N PRO A 161 27.05 6.98 14.80
CA PRO A 161 25.90 7.90 14.85
C PRO A 161 25.37 8.34 13.48
N ASP A 162 26.15 8.18 12.42
CA ASP A 162 25.82 8.54 11.05
C ASP A 162 25.47 7.32 10.18
N GLU A 163 25.20 6.19 10.83
CA GLU A 163 24.62 4.99 10.20
C GLU A 163 23.26 4.69 10.86
N TYR A 164 22.31 4.16 10.07
CA TYR A 164 20.90 4.20 10.43
C TYR A 164 20.17 2.87 10.29
N VAL A 165 19.19 2.66 11.16
CA VAL A 165 18.13 1.68 11.01
C VAL A 165 16.80 2.39 11.22
N LEU A 166 15.83 2.16 10.37
CA LEU A 166 14.57 2.88 10.37
C LEU A 166 13.37 1.94 10.56
N ALA A 167 12.36 2.41 11.27
CA ALA A 167 10.99 1.90 11.15
C ALA A 167 10.04 3.06 10.97
N GLY A 168 8.96 2.86 10.21
CA GLY A 168 7.98 3.91 9.98
C GLY A 168 6.60 3.38 9.62
N GLY A 169 5.61 4.23 9.84
CA GLY A 169 4.23 4.12 9.41
C GLY A 169 3.68 5.52 9.16
N HIS A 170 2.54 5.64 8.47
CA HIS A 170 1.98 6.95 8.15
C HIS A 170 0.97 7.44 9.19
N LEU A 171 0.94 8.76 9.35
CA LEU A 171 0.09 9.46 10.34
C LEU A 171 -1.30 9.79 9.80
N ASP A 172 -1.38 9.97 8.50
CA ASP A 172 -2.65 10.26 7.84
C ASP A 172 -3.48 8.99 7.66
N ALA A 173 -4.75 9.20 7.43
CA ALA A 173 -5.72 8.17 7.12
C ALA A 173 -6.60 8.64 5.97
N TYR A 174 -7.28 7.73 5.33
CA TYR A 174 -8.18 8.07 4.24
C TYR A 174 -9.39 8.86 4.75
N ASP A 175 -9.88 9.80 3.93
CA ASP A 175 -10.82 10.89 4.32
C ASP A 175 -11.97 10.53 5.27
N VAL A 176 -12.58 9.37 5.12
CA VAL A 176 -13.73 8.96 5.95
C VAL A 176 -13.35 8.06 7.11
N ALA A 177 -12.08 7.64 7.17
CA ALA A 177 -11.54 6.73 8.16
C ALA A 177 -10.95 7.47 9.36
N THR A 178 -10.87 6.79 10.50
CA THR A 178 -10.09 7.26 11.64
C THR A 178 -8.67 6.70 11.67
N GLY A 179 -8.34 5.84 10.69
CA GLY A 179 -7.02 5.26 10.55
C GLY A 179 -6.65 4.29 11.68
N GLY A 180 -7.62 3.54 12.21
CA GLY A 180 -7.37 2.65 13.34
C GLY A 180 -6.43 1.49 13.02
N VAL A 181 -6.44 1.06 11.77
CA VAL A 181 -5.56 0.01 11.22
C VAL A 181 -4.60 0.59 10.21
N ASP A 182 -5.11 1.33 9.24
CA ASP A 182 -4.39 1.96 8.15
C ASP A 182 -4.18 3.47 8.40
N CYS A 183 -3.06 3.95 9.02
CA CYS A 183 -1.95 3.10 9.50
C CYS A 183 -1.74 3.24 11.03
N GLY A 184 -2.82 3.41 11.82
CA GLY A 184 -2.74 3.55 13.29
C GLY A 184 -2.03 2.38 13.96
N ASN A 185 -2.21 1.16 13.45
CA ASN A 185 -1.46 -0.01 13.91
C ASN A 185 0.04 0.15 13.68
N GLY A 186 0.45 0.61 12.51
CA GLY A 186 1.85 0.81 12.19
C GLY A 186 2.48 1.91 13.04
N VAL A 187 1.80 3.04 13.16
CA VAL A 187 2.23 4.16 14.01
C VAL A 187 2.43 3.71 15.45
N SER A 188 1.44 3.00 16.02
CA SER A 188 1.53 2.54 17.41
C SER A 188 2.64 1.52 17.63
N VAL A 189 2.88 0.62 16.68
CA VAL A 189 4.02 -0.33 16.72
C VAL A 189 5.36 0.40 16.72
N VAL A 190 5.52 1.43 15.89
CA VAL A 190 6.77 2.21 15.81
C VAL A 190 7.01 3.00 17.10
N MET A 191 5.97 3.64 17.63
CA MET A 191 6.04 4.38 18.89
C MET A 191 6.33 3.48 20.09
N GLU A 192 5.66 2.33 20.14
CA GLU A 192 5.85 1.37 21.24
C GLU A 192 7.24 0.72 21.18
N ALA A 193 7.75 0.39 19.99
CA ALA A 193 9.12 -0.09 19.82
C ALA A 193 10.15 0.95 20.33
N ALA A 194 9.92 2.23 20.05
CA ALA A 194 10.76 3.30 20.58
C ALA A 194 10.73 3.37 22.12
N ARG A 195 9.52 3.29 22.70
CA ARG A 195 9.33 3.29 24.15
C ARG A 195 10.02 2.09 24.81
N MET A 196 9.81 0.88 24.27
CA MET A 196 10.41 -0.35 24.79
C MET A 196 11.93 -0.29 24.82
N ILE A 197 12.56 0.16 23.71
CA ILE A 197 14.02 0.27 23.65
C ILE A 197 14.53 1.32 24.64
N ALA A 198 13.84 2.45 24.77
CA ALA A 198 14.23 3.52 25.69
C ALA A 198 14.11 3.08 27.15
N GLU A 199 12.99 2.46 27.54
CA GLU A 199 12.76 1.99 28.92
C GLU A 199 13.70 0.83 29.32
N ALA A 200 14.07 -0.01 28.35
CA ALA A 200 15.12 -1.02 28.57
C ALA A 200 16.53 -0.40 28.71
N GLY A 201 16.68 0.92 28.64
CA GLY A 201 17.96 1.59 28.70
C GLY A 201 18.84 1.34 27.48
N GLY A 202 18.23 1.09 26.32
CA GLY A 202 18.92 0.76 25.08
C GLY A 202 19.90 1.86 24.64
N LYS A 203 21.10 1.45 24.29
CA LYS A 203 22.16 2.30 23.75
C LYS A 203 22.64 1.70 22.44
N PRO A 204 21.94 1.98 21.32
CA PRO A 204 22.31 1.38 20.06
C PRO A 204 23.68 1.90 19.58
N LYS A 205 24.43 1.08 18.84
CA LYS A 205 25.66 1.51 18.17
C LYS A 205 25.37 2.45 17.02
N ARG A 206 24.31 2.14 16.22
CA ARG A 206 23.80 2.98 15.12
C ARG A 206 22.58 3.77 15.55
N THR A 207 22.36 4.89 14.90
CA THR A 207 21.16 5.69 15.11
C THR A 207 19.91 4.96 14.63
N ILE A 208 18.90 4.91 15.49
CA ILE A 208 17.55 4.43 15.10
C ILE A 208 16.65 5.62 14.85
N LEU A 209 15.97 5.62 13.71
CA LEU A 209 14.95 6.60 13.37
C LEU A 209 13.56 5.95 13.42
N PHE A 210 12.67 6.54 14.20
CA PHE A 210 11.27 6.18 14.30
C PHE A 210 10.47 7.20 13.51
N CYS A 211 10.04 6.80 12.32
CA CYS A 211 9.50 7.72 11.31
C CYS A 211 7.98 7.61 11.26
N LEU A 212 7.29 8.72 11.49
CA LEU A 212 5.85 8.83 11.29
C LEU A 212 5.63 9.77 10.10
N TRP A 213 5.21 9.20 9.00
CA TRP A 213 5.11 9.88 7.72
C TRP A 213 3.79 10.62 7.57
N ALA A 214 3.79 11.71 6.84
CA ALA A 214 2.60 12.46 6.52
C ALA A 214 2.29 12.41 5.02
N GLY A 215 1.02 12.29 4.67
CA GLY A 215 0.55 12.32 3.28
C GLY A 215 0.90 11.05 2.49
N GLU A 216 0.89 9.89 3.12
CA GLU A 216 1.06 8.60 2.45
C GLU A 216 -0.07 8.35 1.49
N GLU A 217 -1.31 8.50 1.97
CA GLU A 217 -2.54 8.25 1.25
C GLU A 217 -2.70 9.10 -0.02
N PHE A 218 -2.01 10.23 -0.04
CA PHE A 218 -2.03 11.18 -1.16
C PHE A 218 -0.80 11.08 -2.07
N GLY A 219 0.02 10.05 -1.93
CA GLY A 219 1.14 9.78 -2.83
C GLY A 219 2.50 9.69 -2.16
N LEU A 220 2.57 9.13 -0.95
CA LEU A 220 3.82 8.85 -0.22
C LEU A 220 4.64 10.12 0.04
N LEU A 221 3.97 11.25 0.27
CA LEU A 221 4.60 12.58 0.20
C LEU A 221 5.70 12.77 1.25
N GLY A 222 5.47 12.28 2.47
CA GLY A 222 6.41 12.45 3.57
C GLY A 222 7.68 11.63 3.41
N SER A 223 7.56 10.36 3.09
CA SER A 223 8.70 9.47 2.84
C SER A 223 9.44 9.82 1.55
N LYS A 224 8.71 10.24 0.52
CA LYS A 224 9.27 10.78 -0.72
C LYS A 224 10.18 11.98 -0.43
N TYR A 225 9.66 12.96 0.32
CA TYR A 225 10.44 14.14 0.68
C TYR A 225 11.72 13.77 1.44
N PHE A 226 11.63 12.84 2.40
CA PHE A 226 12.77 12.37 3.18
C PHE A 226 13.88 11.78 2.30
N VAL A 227 13.50 10.94 1.34
CA VAL A 227 14.42 10.27 0.42
C VAL A 227 15.00 11.23 -0.62
N GLU A 228 14.15 12.04 -1.27
CA GLU A 228 14.59 12.96 -2.33
C GLU A 228 15.48 14.11 -1.82
N ASN A 229 15.34 14.48 -0.55
CA ASN A 229 16.20 15.50 0.06
C ASN A 229 17.39 14.89 0.84
N GLU A 230 17.61 13.57 0.70
CA GLU A 230 18.71 12.87 1.37
C GLU A 230 18.84 13.30 2.84
N THR A 231 17.71 13.32 3.57
CA THR A 231 17.69 13.74 4.98
C THR A 231 18.73 12.99 5.81
N VAL A 232 19.03 11.76 5.43
CA VAL A 232 20.20 10.99 5.84
C VAL A 232 20.81 10.29 4.63
N PRO A 233 22.13 9.97 4.63
CA PRO A 233 22.75 9.23 3.53
C PRO A 233 22.09 7.85 3.34
N LEU A 234 21.49 7.61 2.17
CA LEU A 234 20.69 6.43 1.90
C LEU A 234 21.51 5.14 1.89
N GLU A 235 22.78 5.22 1.52
CA GLU A 235 23.71 4.10 1.53
C GLU A 235 24.06 3.65 2.96
N LYS A 236 23.86 4.51 3.96
CA LYS A 236 24.11 4.23 5.38
C LYS A 236 22.91 3.69 6.13
N ILE A 237 21.79 3.49 5.45
CA ILE A 237 20.60 2.87 6.03
C ILE A 237 20.72 1.35 5.90
N SER A 238 20.80 0.64 7.02
CA SER A 238 20.83 -0.83 7.04
C SER A 238 19.53 -1.44 6.56
N ASN A 239 18.39 -1.02 7.13
CA ASN A 239 17.05 -1.43 6.69
C ASN A 239 16.01 -0.38 7.09
N TYR A 240 14.97 -0.26 6.30
CA TYR A 240 13.75 0.44 6.65
C TYR A 240 12.61 -0.57 6.80
N PHE A 241 12.07 -0.69 8.01
CA PHE A 241 10.89 -1.50 8.31
C PHE A 241 9.63 -0.65 8.10
N ASN A 242 8.94 -0.86 7.00
CA ASN A 242 7.63 -0.26 6.77
C ASN A 242 6.58 -0.99 7.59
N ARG A 243 5.85 -0.27 8.42
CA ARG A 243 4.83 -0.80 9.33
C ARG A 243 3.43 -0.36 8.90
N ASP A 244 3.16 -0.52 7.64
CA ASP A 244 1.87 -0.28 7.02
C ASP A 244 1.26 -1.63 6.64
N GLY A 245 0.10 -1.92 7.16
CA GLY A 245 -0.60 -3.19 6.96
C GLY A 245 -1.46 -3.57 8.16
N GLY A 246 -2.28 -4.56 7.99
CA GLY A 246 -3.29 -4.98 8.96
C GLY A 246 -2.76 -5.38 10.34
N PRO A 247 -3.66 -5.55 11.31
CA PRO A 247 -3.31 -5.87 12.69
C PRO A 247 -2.88 -7.33 12.88
N LEU A 248 -2.19 -7.89 11.88
CA LEU A 248 -1.74 -9.28 11.89
C LEU A 248 -0.36 -9.39 12.52
N VAL A 249 -0.02 -10.60 12.96
CA VAL A 249 1.18 -10.85 13.74
C VAL A 249 2.38 -11.22 12.87
N PRO A 250 3.58 -10.62 13.12
CA PRO A 250 4.81 -11.05 12.47
C PRO A 250 5.16 -12.49 12.82
N THR A 251 5.33 -13.36 11.83
CA THR A 251 5.71 -14.76 12.02
C THR A 251 6.99 -15.13 11.27
N SER A 252 7.42 -14.32 10.34
CA SER A 252 8.70 -14.56 9.67
C SER A 252 9.23 -13.32 8.97
N ILE A 253 10.49 -13.41 8.56
CA ILE A 253 11.10 -12.48 7.61
C ILE A 253 11.88 -13.28 6.58
N THR A 254 11.83 -12.87 5.32
CA THR A 254 12.62 -13.47 4.24
C THR A 254 13.68 -12.48 3.78
N VAL A 255 14.93 -12.89 3.83
CA VAL A 255 16.07 -12.01 3.58
C VAL A 255 17.01 -12.56 2.50
N PRO A 256 17.78 -11.69 1.81
CA PRO A 256 18.86 -12.13 0.93
C PRO A 256 19.85 -13.06 1.63
N PRO A 257 20.51 -13.98 0.91
CA PRO A 257 21.51 -14.86 1.50
C PRO A 257 22.63 -14.13 2.26
N ALA A 258 23.06 -12.96 1.76
CA ALA A 258 24.12 -12.17 2.41
C ALA A 258 23.72 -11.60 3.77
N MET A 259 22.42 -11.40 4.01
CA MET A 259 21.89 -10.85 5.27
C MET A 259 21.37 -11.94 6.23
N TYR A 260 21.37 -13.20 5.83
CA TYR A 260 20.67 -14.26 6.54
C TYR A 260 21.20 -14.48 7.96
N ASP A 261 22.50 -14.60 8.11
CA ASP A 261 23.12 -14.90 9.42
C ASP A 261 22.95 -13.72 10.40
N ASP A 262 22.97 -12.49 9.90
CA ASP A 262 22.67 -11.29 10.69
C ASP A 262 21.24 -11.33 11.22
N PHE A 263 20.26 -11.60 10.37
CA PHE A 263 18.87 -11.67 10.80
C PHE A 263 18.58 -12.86 11.72
N VAL A 264 19.22 -14.01 11.52
CA VAL A 264 19.13 -15.14 12.45
C VAL A 264 19.62 -14.72 13.84
N LYS A 265 20.77 -14.07 13.92
CA LYS A 265 21.32 -13.55 15.19
C LYS A 265 20.42 -12.51 15.83
N VAL A 266 19.95 -11.52 15.05
CA VAL A 266 19.15 -10.41 15.53
C VAL A 266 17.77 -10.85 16.00
N CYS A 267 17.13 -11.79 15.29
CA CYS A 267 15.79 -12.26 15.61
C CYS A 267 15.75 -13.43 16.60
N ALA A 268 16.92 -13.98 17.01
CA ALA A 268 16.97 -15.10 17.95
C ALA A 268 16.18 -14.87 19.26
N PRO A 269 16.17 -13.66 19.87
CA PRO A 269 15.40 -13.42 21.09
C PRO A 269 13.87 -13.54 20.91
N LEU A 270 13.35 -13.46 19.70
CA LEU A 270 11.90 -13.53 19.44
C LEU A 270 11.31 -14.90 19.79
N ALA A 271 12.10 -15.97 19.71
CA ALA A 271 11.67 -17.31 20.08
C ALA A 271 11.30 -17.42 21.58
N GLU A 272 11.94 -16.61 22.42
CA GLU A 272 11.72 -16.60 23.87
C GLU A 272 10.70 -15.52 24.29
N ALA A 273 10.64 -14.41 23.56
CA ALA A 273 9.79 -13.26 23.90
C ALA A 273 8.30 -13.60 23.87
N HIS A 274 7.86 -14.33 22.84
CA HIS A 274 6.46 -14.74 22.68
C HIS A 274 6.38 -16.16 22.10
N PRO A 275 6.46 -17.20 22.96
CA PRO A 275 6.46 -18.60 22.52
C PRO A 275 5.22 -19.01 21.70
N ASP A 276 4.08 -18.34 21.94
CA ASP A 276 2.84 -18.59 21.21
C ASP A 276 2.89 -18.14 19.76
N TYR A 277 3.86 -17.32 19.39
CA TYR A 277 4.04 -16.79 18.03
C TYR A 277 5.41 -17.19 17.47
N PRO A 278 5.56 -18.42 16.94
CA PRO A 278 6.83 -18.85 16.40
C PRO A 278 7.31 -17.93 15.28
N PHE A 279 8.56 -17.48 15.38
CA PHE A 279 9.16 -16.60 14.40
C PHE A 279 10.28 -17.30 13.65
N THR A 280 10.31 -17.17 12.32
CA THR A 280 11.33 -17.78 11.48
C THR A 280 12.02 -16.76 10.58
N VAL A 281 13.33 -16.89 10.43
CA VAL A 281 14.11 -16.19 9.41
C VAL A 281 14.30 -17.11 8.23
N ASN A 282 13.84 -16.69 7.07
CA ASN A 282 13.93 -17.46 5.84
C ASN A 282 14.98 -16.87 4.91
N LYS A 283 15.82 -17.74 4.35
CA LYS A 283 16.74 -17.35 3.29
C LYS A 283 16.00 -17.29 1.97
N ARG A 284 16.06 -16.16 1.26
CA ARG A 284 15.44 -16.02 -0.05
C ARG A 284 16.03 -17.05 -1.02
N GLN A 285 15.13 -17.74 -1.71
CA GLN A 285 15.48 -18.70 -2.76
C GLN A 285 15.38 -18.02 -4.14
N GLY A 286 16.19 -18.46 -5.08
CA GLY A 286 16.20 -17.96 -6.45
C GLY A 286 16.91 -16.62 -6.63
N GLU A 287 16.90 -16.14 -7.85
CA GLU A 287 17.53 -14.88 -8.24
C GLU A 287 16.76 -13.66 -7.66
N PRO A 288 17.47 -12.59 -7.30
CA PRO A 288 16.83 -11.37 -6.87
C PRO A 288 16.00 -10.72 -7.99
N GLY A 289 14.91 -10.07 -7.60
CA GLY A 289 14.14 -9.25 -8.52
C GLY A 289 14.88 -7.97 -8.93
N ALA A 290 14.40 -7.33 -9.98
CA ALA A 290 14.91 -6.01 -10.37
C ALA A 290 14.57 -4.97 -9.26
N ARG A 291 15.44 -3.98 -9.11
CA ARG A 291 15.14 -2.83 -8.26
C ARG A 291 13.88 -2.12 -8.77
N PRO A 292 12.93 -1.74 -7.91
CA PRO A 292 11.72 -1.02 -8.35
C PRO A 292 12.06 0.25 -9.10
N ALA A 293 11.42 0.46 -10.25
CA ALA A 293 11.57 1.66 -11.07
C ALA A 293 10.47 2.71 -10.81
N LYS A 294 9.41 2.32 -10.09
CA LYS A 294 8.27 3.17 -9.77
C LYS A 294 7.87 2.98 -8.32
N ALA A 295 7.44 4.08 -7.70
CA ALA A 295 6.85 4.03 -6.38
C ALA A 295 5.48 3.34 -6.40
N GLY A 296 5.11 2.69 -5.31
CA GLY A 296 3.82 2.07 -5.12
C GLY A 296 3.77 1.22 -3.86
N GLY A 297 2.59 0.99 -3.38
CA GLY A 297 2.31 0.17 -2.21
C GLY A 297 2.31 0.95 -0.92
N SER A 298 3.39 1.56 -0.50
CA SER A 298 3.49 2.33 0.73
C SER A 298 4.85 3.05 0.83
N ASP A 299 5.13 3.71 1.95
CA ASP A 299 6.30 4.56 2.23
C ASP A 299 7.67 3.90 2.00
N HIS A 300 7.75 2.57 1.95
CA HIS A 300 8.99 1.87 1.60
C HIS A 300 9.43 2.08 0.14
N ALA A 301 8.50 2.48 -0.73
CA ALA A 301 8.73 2.47 -2.17
C ALA A 301 9.89 3.37 -2.61
N HIS A 302 9.95 4.61 -2.12
CA HIS A 302 11.03 5.53 -2.49
C HIS A 302 12.40 5.07 -1.96
N PHE A 303 12.44 4.44 -0.80
CA PHE A 303 13.65 3.81 -0.25
C PHE A 303 14.12 2.66 -1.15
N ALA A 304 13.22 1.75 -1.50
CA ALA A 304 13.51 0.59 -2.36
C ALA A 304 13.99 1.03 -3.75
N MET A 305 13.38 2.07 -4.35
CA MET A 305 13.80 2.65 -5.63
C MET A 305 15.24 3.18 -5.60
N ASN A 306 15.72 3.59 -4.43
CA ASN A 306 17.08 4.07 -4.22
C ASN A 306 18.03 3.00 -3.65
N GLY A 307 17.62 1.72 -3.67
CA GLY A 307 18.46 0.60 -3.28
C GLY A 307 18.65 0.44 -1.77
N VAL A 308 17.85 1.12 -0.96
CA VAL A 308 17.81 0.88 0.48
C VAL A 308 17.09 -0.43 0.74
N PRO A 309 17.60 -1.31 1.62
CA PRO A 309 16.87 -2.50 2.04
C PRO A 309 15.55 -2.11 2.75
N THR A 310 14.46 -2.70 2.28
CA THR A 310 13.10 -2.50 2.83
C THR A 310 12.48 -3.84 3.20
N LEU A 311 13.27 -4.65 3.91
CA LEU A 311 12.84 -5.98 4.33
C LEU A 311 11.74 -5.85 5.39
N SER A 312 10.64 -6.55 5.16
CA SER A 312 9.44 -6.49 6.00
C SER A 312 9.09 -7.84 6.58
N PHE A 313 8.43 -7.83 7.73
CA PHE A 313 7.87 -9.02 8.32
C PHE A 313 6.70 -9.56 7.50
N ARG A 314 6.63 -10.88 7.39
CA ARG A 314 5.42 -11.55 6.94
C ARG A 314 4.43 -11.58 8.10
N LEU A 315 3.27 -11.02 7.86
CA LEU A 315 2.18 -10.96 8.81
C LEU A 315 1.19 -12.11 8.56
N THR A 316 0.70 -12.74 9.62
CA THR A 316 -0.29 -13.82 9.54
C THR A 316 -1.36 -13.67 10.62
N ASP A 317 -2.54 -14.20 10.35
CA ASP A 317 -3.60 -14.36 11.35
C ASP A 317 -3.39 -15.68 12.12
N HIS A 318 -2.46 -15.70 13.05
CA HIS A 318 -2.02 -16.91 13.73
C HIS A 318 -3.11 -17.58 14.58
N LYS A 319 -3.99 -16.81 15.18
CA LYS A 319 -5.08 -17.30 16.04
C LYS A 319 -6.44 -17.40 15.34
N GLY A 320 -6.53 -17.00 14.07
CA GLY A 320 -7.75 -17.14 13.28
C GLY A 320 -8.86 -16.14 13.64
N TYR A 321 -8.51 -14.88 13.83
CA TYR A 321 -9.47 -13.78 14.03
C TYR A 321 -10.26 -13.47 12.75
N ASN A 322 -9.86 -14.03 11.61
CA ASN A 322 -10.48 -13.83 10.30
C ASN A 322 -10.54 -12.35 9.88
N PHE A 323 -9.53 -11.58 10.27
CA PHE A 323 -9.42 -10.19 9.86
C PHE A 323 -9.18 -10.10 8.35
N SER A 324 -9.99 -9.29 7.67
CA SER A 324 -9.82 -8.95 6.27
C SER A 324 -9.44 -7.49 6.12
N TYR A 325 -8.22 -7.22 5.65
CA TYR A 325 -7.76 -5.84 5.39
C TYR A 325 -8.66 -5.13 4.36
N MET A 326 -9.16 -5.86 3.37
CA MET A 326 -10.03 -5.30 2.34
C MET A 326 -11.41 -4.84 2.84
N GLU A 327 -11.81 -5.24 4.06
CA GLU A 327 -13.03 -4.74 4.67
C GLU A 327 -12.88 -3.36 5.30
N ILE A 328 -11.64 -2.97 5.58
CA ILE A 328 -11.37 -1.68 6.25
C ILE A 328 -10.63 -0.71 5.33
N TRP A 329 -9.82 -1.21 4.43
CA TRP A 329 -8.93 -0.41 3.60
C TRP A 329 -9.68 0.70 2.85
N HIS A 330 -9.34 1.94 3.14
CA HIS A 330 -9.94 3.17 2.58
C HIS A 330 -11.47 3.27 2.79
N THR A 331 -11.98 2.76 3.92
CA THR A 331 -13.41 2.81 4.26
C THR A 331 -13.62 3.41 5.65
N GLU A 332 -14.86 3.87 5.92
CA GLU A 332 -15.25 4.32 7.24
C GLU A 332 -15.17 3.24 8.34
N ARG A 333 -14.93 1.99 7.94
CA ARG A 333 -14.75 0.87 8.87
C ARG A 333 -13.36 0.77 9.46
N ASP A 334 -12.40 1.53 8.92
CA ASP A 334 -11.06 1.61 9.49
C ASP A 334 -11.05 2.41 10.78
N THR A 335 -11.42 1.73 11.83
CA THR A 335 -11.60 2.30 13.17
C THR A 335 -10.76 1.56 14.21
N TYR A 336 -10.50 2.21 15.33
CA TYR A 336 -9.67 1.70 16.41
C TYR A 336 -10.05 0.28 16.87
N ASN A 337 -11.34 -0.05 16.91
CA ASN A 337 -11.82 -1.36 17.35
C ASN A 337 -11.53 -2.52 16.37
N LYS A 338 -10.92 -2.22 15.23
CA LYS A 338 -10.43 -3.23 14.28
C LYS A 338 -9.00 -3.69 14.57
N SER A 339 -8.31 -3.00 15.48
CA SER A 339 -7.03 -3.46 16.03
C SER A 339 -7.20 -4.75 16.82
N ILE A 340 -6.13 -5.56 16.83
CA ILE A 340 -6.03 -6.79 17.65
C ILE A 340 -4.91 -6.56 18.67
N PRO A 341 -5.23 -6.17 19.93
CA PRO A 341 -4.24 -5.72 20.90
C PRO A 341 -3.10 -6.71 21.12
N GLU A 342 -3.39 -8.00 21.29
CA GLU A 342 -2.35 -9.01 21.51
C GLU A 342 -1.38 -9.16 20.31
N TYR A 343 -1.87 -8.93 19.09
CA TYR A 343 -1.02 -8.91 17.91
C TYR A 343 -0.17 -7.66 17.83
N GLN A 344 -0.68 -6.53 18.35
CA GLN A 344 0.06 -5.28 18.45
C GLN A 344 1.25 -5.40 19.41
N ASP A 345 1.07 -6.04 20.57
CA ASP A 345 2.14 -6.27 21.53
C ASP A 345 3.28 -7.08 20.91
N HIS A 346 2.95 -8.18 20.23
CA HIS A 346 3.95 -8.99 19.55
C HIS A 346 4.62 -8.24 18.39
N SER A 347 3.84 -7.47 17.61
CA SER A 347 4.36 -6.66 16.49
C SER A 347 5.35 -5.61 16.97
N SER A 348 5.05 -4.97 18.11
CA SER A 348 5.92 -3.97 18.74
C SER A 348 7.22 -4.62 19.23
N THR A 349 7.12 -5.79 19.88
CA THR A 349 8.28 -6.57 20.33
C THR A 349 9.17 -6.99 19.16
N CYS A 350 8.58 -7.56 18.09
CA CYS A 350 9.33 -7.93 16.89
C CYS A 350 10.06 -6.73 16.26
N THR A 351 9.38 -5.59 16.20
CA THR A 351 9.95 -4.37 15.63
C THR A 351 11.07 -3.82 16.50
N ALA A 352 10.89 -3.78 17.83
CA ALA A 352 11.92 -3.32 18.77
C ALA A 352 13.17 -4.20 18.72
N VAL A 353 13.00 -5.53 18.77
CA VAL A 353 14.11 -6.50 18.71
C VAL A 353 14.87 -6.37 17.40
N ALA A 354 14.17 -6.30 16.26
CA ALA A 354 14.82 -6.18 14.97
C ALA A 354 15.57 -4.85 14.81
N LEU A 355 14.96 -3.72 15.19
CA LEU A 355 15.61 -2.41 15.15
C LEU A 355 16.84 -2.37 16.02
N TYR A 356 16.71 -2.75 17.28
CA TYR A 356 17.81 -2.70 18.23
C TYR A 356 18.92 -3.69 17.88
N GLY A 357 18.54 -4.88 17.43
CA GLY A 357 19.50 -5.89 16.99
C GLY A 357 20.31 -5.45 15.78
N LEU A 358 19.67 -4.94 14.73
CA LEU A 358 20.35 -4.41 13.54
C LEU A 358 21.22 -3.18 13.89
N ALA A 359 20.74 -2.33 14.79
CA ALA A 359 21.49 -1.16 15.23
C ALA A 359 22.76 -1.52 16.01
N ASN A 360 22.86 -2.73 16.56
CA ASN A 360 24.02 -3.21 17.33
C ASN A 360 24.95 -4.15 16.55
N LEU A 361 24.72 -4.41 15.28
CA LEU A 361 25.69 -5.08 14.41
C LEU A 361 26.96 -4.21 14.27
N ASP A 362 28.10 -4.84 13.98
CA ASP A 362 29.37 -4.12 13.78
C ASP A 362 29.51 -3.55 12.35
N HIS A 363 28.54 -3.81 11.49
CA HIS A 363 28.52 -3.39 10.07
C HIS A 363 27.10 -3.01 9.62
N VAL A 364 27.00 -2.22 8.57
CA VAL A 364 25.76 -2.00 7.80
C VAL A 364 25.47 -3.26 7.01
N LEU A 365 24.21 -3.66 6.87
CA LEU A 365 23.81 -4.87 6.14
C LEU A 365 24.41 -4.92 4.74
N ASP A 366 24.96 -6.07 4.39
CA ASP A 366 25.47 -6.34 3.06
C ASP A 366 24.31 -6.45 2.04
N ARG A 367 24.28 -5.54 1.07
CA ARG A 367 23.22 -5.47 0.05
C ARG A 367 23.42 -6.43 -1.12
N THR A 368 24.46 -7.27 -1.09
CA THR A 368 24.71 -8.26 -2.16
C THR A 368 23.49 -9.13 -2.38
N GLY A 369 23.04 -9.18 -3.61
CA GLY A 369 21.86 -9.95 -3.99
C GLY A 369 20.54 -9.38 -3.47
N LEU A 370 20.48 -8.14 -2.99
CA LEU A 370 19.21 -7.49 -2.65
C LEU A 370 18.34 -7.32 -3.90
N TYR A 371 18.92 -6.78 -4.94
CA TYR A 371 18.34 -6.61 -6.27
C TYR A 371 19.24 -7.22 -7.34
N LYS A 372 18.67 -7.47 -8.50
CA LYS A 372 19.42 -7.88 -9.69
C LYS A 372 20.25 -6.68 -10.17
N GLU A 373 21.53 -6.92 -10.43
CA GLU A 373 22.45 -5.96 -11.05
C GLU A 373 22.08 -5.68 -12.51
#